data_d7284333b245b16c5bb863c9f30e6f7f
#
_entry.id   d7284333b245b16c5bb863c9f30e6f7f
#
_cell.length_a   1.000
_cell.length_b   1.000
_cell.length_c   1.000
_cell.angle_alpha   90.00
_cell.angle_beta   90.00
_cell.angle_gamma   90.00
#
_symmetry.space_group_name_H-M   'P 1'
#
loop_
_entity.id
_entity.type
_entity.pdbx_description
1 polymer ?
#
loop_
_entity_poly.entity_id
_entity_poly.type
_entity_poly.pdbx_seq_one_letter_code
_entity_poly.pdbx_strand_id
1 'polypeptide(L)'
;MDRTILHCDCNSFFASVETLLDPSLADDPTAVCGDPESRHGIILAKNEKAKAFGVQTAETIWQAKRKCPDLRLVAPHRSEYVKFSRKCNELYLQYTDLVDPFGIDESFLDVTGSMHLFGSGEHIADELRRRMREEVGLTISVGVSFNRAFAKLGSDYKKPDGTTVFSRENFKQRVWTLPANTLLYVGKRASDRLNRLGVRTIGELAACDPAFIHSILGKNGDLLLRYARGEDDEPVRSFYAEREVKSVGNSMTFAHNLLGADECRMGITALCDNVGRRLRKRGMVCQTVQLGIRDPEFHNRSRQITLERPTNSTRTLIDLSMQLLLGHWPMDRPVRLLSVTAANLLPENQSCEQLSLFDAAEDIQKRDRQHKLDQTVDALRQKFGDQSVVFAHSMKKKDKT
;
A
#
# COMPACT_ATOMS: atom_id res chain seq x y z
N MET A 1 -28.73 4.02 17.90
CA MET A 1 -27.55 4.71 18.47
C MET A 1 -26.58 4.92 17.32
N ASP A 2 -25.99 6.11 17.18
CA ASP A 2 -24.91 6.33 16.21
C ASP A 2 -23.69 5.51 16.61
N ARG A 3 -22.92 5.06 15.61
CA ARG A 3 -21.65 4.40 15.86
C ARG A 3 -20.62 5.41 16.39
N THR A 4 -19.66 4.93 17.13
CA THR A 4 -18.49 5.71 17.57
C THR A 4 -17.25 5.07 16.96
N ILE A 5 -16.77 5.70 15.88
CA ILE A 5 -15.63 5.23 15.09
C ILE A 5 -14.43 6.11 15.41
N LEU A 6 -13.32 5.48 15.76
CA LEU A 6 -12.03 6.13 15.87
C LEU A 6 -11.19 5.82 14.63
N HIS A 7 -10.41 6.79 14.17
CA HIS A 7 -9.31 6.56 13.27
C HIS A 7 -8.01 7.00 13.96
N CYS A 8 -7.13 6.04 14.21
CA CYS A 8 -5.83 6.23 14.83
C CYS A 8 -4.74 6.24 13.78
N ASP A 9 -3.87 7.26 13.75
CA ASP A 9 -2.84 7.47 12.73
C ASP A 9 -1.52 7.84 13.43
N CYS A 10 -0.49 7.03 13.25
CA CYS A 10 0.81 7.26 13.88
C CYS A 10 1.54 8.43 13.24
N ASN A 11 1.97 9.38 14.06
CA ASN A 11 2.64 10.58 13.58
C ASN A 11 4.04 10.25 13.04
N SER A 12 4.30 10.63 11.79
CA SER A 12 5.62 10.46 11.14
C SER A 12 6.19 9.04 11.28
N PHE A 13 5.35 8.01 11.19
CA PHE A 13 5.56 6.65 11.68
C PHE A 13 6.97 6.09 11.43
N PHE A 14 7.43 6.00 10.17
CA PHE A 14 8.76 5.45 9.90
C PHE A 14 9.86 6.28 10.56
N ALA A 15 9.79 7.61 10.49
CA ALA A 15 10.78 8.46 11.11
C ALA A 15 10.76 8.35 12.64
N SER A 16 9.58 8.21 13.25
CA SER A 16 9.44 8.00 14.70
C SER A 16 10.01 6.66 15.13
N VAL A 17 9.78 5.58 14.37
CA VAL A 17 10.39 4.27 14.65
C VAL A 17 11.91 4.33 14.51
N GLU A 18 12.45 4.99 13.47
CA GLU A 18 13.91 5.15 13.34
C GLU A 18 14.51 5.94 14.51
N THR A 19 13.82 6.96 15.00
CA THR A 19 14.25 7.71 16.19
C THR A 19 14.23 6.84 17.46
N LEU A 20 13.32 5.88 17.58
CA LEU A 20 13.32 4.92 18.69
C LEU A 20 14.48 3.92 18.59
N LEU A 21 14.90 3.57 17.37
CA LEU A 21 16.05 2.69 17.14
C LEU A 21 17.38 3.43 17.31
N ASP A 22 17.45 4.69 16.90
CA ASP A 22 18.60 5.57 17.02
C ASP A 22 18.17 6.94 17.60
N PRO A 23 18.25 7.13 18.92
CA PRO A 23 17.86 8.38 19.56
C PRO A 23 18.66 9.62 19.09
N SER A 24 19.83 9.44 18.47
CA SER A 24 20.60 10.57 17.93
C SER A 24 19.89 11.32 16.79
N LEU A 25 18.85 10.69 16.20
CA LEU A 25 18.01 11.28 15.14
C LEU A 25 16.97 12.27 15.67
N ALA A 26 16.73 12.30 16.99
CA ALA A 26 15.68 13.11 17.59
C ALA A 26 15.91 14.62 17.38
N ASP A 27 17.17 15.05 17.37
CA ASP A 27 17.53 16.46 17.32
C ASP A 27 17.76 17.02 15.93
N ASP A 28 17.87 16.18 14.93
CA ASP A 28 18.13 16.57 13.55
C ASP A 28 16.87 16.48 12.65
N PRO A 29 16.78 17.34 11.61
CA PRO A 29 15.80 17.10 10.55
C PRO A 29 16.15 15.78 9.86
N THR A 30 15.23 14.80 9.97
CA THR A 30 15.47 13.42 9.52
C THR A 30 14.39 12.95 8.55
N ALA A 31 14.79 12.25 7.50
CA ALA A 31 13.90 11.59 6.57
C ALA A 31 14.32 10.14 6.30
N VAL A 32 13.34 9.26 6.30
CA VAL A 32 13.48 7.88 5.82
C VAL A 32 13.31 7.89 4.30
N CYS A 33 14.24 7.30 3.58
CA CYS A 33 14.22 7.33 2.12
C CYS A 33 14.68 5.99 1.52
N GLY A 34 14.39 5.78 0.24
CA GLY A 34 15.05 4.73 -0.54
C GLY A 34 16.56 4.99 -0.67
N ASP A 35 17.25 4.07 -1.32
CA ASP A 35 18.70 4.15 -1.53
C ASP A 35 19.08 5.53 -2.15
N PRO A 36 19.90 6.34 -1.44
CA PRO A 36 20.35 7.66 -1.92
C PRO A 36 21.16 7.61 -3.21
N GLU A 37 21.89 6.52 -3.46
CA GLU A 37 22.68 6.32 -4.67
C GLU A 37 21.81 5.89 -5.86
N SER A 38 20.56 5.55 -5.59
CA SER A 38 19.61 5.16 -6.62
C SER A 38 18.92 6.38 -7.25
N ARG A 39 18.89 6.45 -8.60
CA ARG A 39 18.19 7.51 -9.35
C ARG A 39 16.69 7.65 -9.06
N HIS A 40 16.11 6.75 -8.28
CA HIS A 40 14.68 6.71 -7.94
C HIS A 40 14.42 6.72 -6.43
N GLY A 41 15.43 7.05 -5.64
CA GLY A 41 15.26 7.27 -4.22
C GLY A 41 14.31 8.44 -3.93
N ILE A 42 13.26 8.19 -3.15
CA ILE A 42 12.27 9.20 -2.72
C ILE A 42 12.17 9.21 -1.20
N ILE A 43 11.68 10.33 -0.67
CA ILE A 43 11.34 10.45 0.74
C ILE A 43 10.11 9.59 1.03
N LEU A 44 10.24 8.64 1.96
CA LEU A 44 9.15 7.76 2.41
C LEU A 44 8.42 8.36 3.62
N ALA A 45 9.18 8.89 4.58
CA ALA A 45 8.65 9.59 5.74
C ALA A 45 9.68 10.64 6.22
N LYS A 46 9.24 11.58 7.04
CA LYS A 46 10.07 12.62 7.65
C LYS A 46 9.55 12.96 9.03
N ASN A 47 10.47 13.42 9.90
CA ASN A 47 10.08 13.95 11.22
C ASN A 47 9.53 15.39 11.11
N GLU A 48 9.00 15.91 12.21
CA GLU A 48 8.41 17.25 12.25
C GLU A 48 9.47 18.35 11.98
N LYS A 49 10.74 18.13 12.34
CA LYS A 49 11.83 19.07 12.05
C LYS A 49 12.06 19.19 10.54
N ALA A 50 12.16 18.07 9.81
CA ALA A 50 12.29 18.10 8.35
C ALA A 50 11.03 18.66 7.66
N LYS A 51 9.83 18.38 8.23
CA LYS A 51 8.57 18.94 7.74
C LYS A 51 8.53 20.47 7.85
N ALA A 52 9.10 21.06 8.89
CA ALA A 52 9.20 22.51 9.05
C ALA A 52 10.00 23.19 7.93
N PHE A 53 10.98 22.50 7.33
CA PHE A 53 11.69 22.95 6.13
C PHE A 53 10.91 22.72 4.82
N GLY A 54 9.69 22.21 4.89
CA GLY A 54 8.85 21.94 3.73
C GLY A 54 9.22 20.65 2.98
N VAL A 55 9.95 19.72 3.59
CA VAL A 55 10.22 18.39 3.04
C VAL A 55 8.91 17.61 2.92
N GLN A 56 8.67 16.99 1.76
CA GLN A 56 7.43 16.26 1.46
C GLN A 56 7.68 14.78 1.20
N THR A 57 6.69 13.95 1.55
CA THR A 57 6.69 12.52 1.16
C THR A 57 6.53 12.41 -0.35
N ALA A 58 7.18 11.41 -0.95
CA ALA A 58 7.23 11.13 -2.38
C ALA A 58 8.04 12.13 -3.23
N GLU A 59 8.64 13.18 -2.66
CA GLU A 59 9.61 13.98 -3.41
C GLU A 59 10.97 13.28 -3.52
N THR A 60 11.77 13.67 -4.48
CA THR A 60 13.12 13.13 -4.66
C THR A 60 14.05 13.61 -3.53
N ILE A 61 15.05 12.78 -3.21
CA ILE A 61 16.07 13.13 -2.20
C ILE A 61 16.74 14.46 -2.53
N TRP A 62 17.02 14.72 -3.81
CA TRP A 62 17.59 15.98 -4.26
C TRP A 62 16.70 17.19 -3.96
N GLN A 63 15.38 17.10 -4.22
CA GLN A 63 14.44 18.16 -3.89
C GLN A 63 14.37 18.41 -2.37
N ALA A 64 14.35 17.33 -1.58
CA ALA A 64 14.34 17.41 -0.13
C ALA A 64 15.60 18.11 0.42
N LYS A 65 16.79 17.73 -0.06
CA LYS A 65 18.07 18.36 0.34
C LYS A 65 18.19 19.82 -0.08
N ARG A 66 17.58 20.24 -1.17
CA ARG A 66 17.53 21.66 -1.53
C ARG A 66 16.74 22.49 -0.53
N LYS A 67 15.71 21.93 0.11
CA LYS A 67 14.90 22.61 1.13
C LYS A 67 15.55 22.52 2.51
N CYS A 68 16.22 21.42 2.80
CA CYS A 68 16.89 21.15 4.07
C CYS A 68 18.29 20.56 3.78
N PRO A 69 19.34 21.40 3.64
CA PRO A 69 20.70 20.93 3.33
C PRO A 69 21.25 19.93 4.35
N ASP A 70 20.94 20.12 5.62
CA ASP A 70 21.40 19.29 6.74
C ASP A 70 20.50 18.09 7.00
N LEU A 71 19.62 17.73 6.04
CA LEU A 71 18.69 16.60 6.15
C LEU A 71 19.45 15.28 6.32
N ARG A 72 19.26 14.63 7.48
CA ARG A 72 19.75 13.27 7.71
C ARG A 72 18.87 12.26 6.96
N LEU A 73 19.52 11.40 6.19
CA LEU A 73 18.85 10.35 5.41
C LEU A 73 19.07 9.01 6.08
N VAL A 74 17.98 8.27 6.29
CA VAL A 74 17.99 6.96 6.95
C VAL A 74 17.38 5.92 6.02
N ALA A 75 18.02 4.77 5.90
CA ALA A 75 17.47 3.63 5.17
C ALA A 75 16.31 2.98 5.96
N PRO A 76 15.26 2.47 5.28
CA PRO A 76 14.08 1.95 5.97
C PRO A 76 14.32 0.57 6.59
N HIS A 77 14.03 0.39 7.87
CA HIS A 77 14.02 -0.89 8.58
C HIS A 77 12.61 -1.51 8.60
N ARG A 78 12.15 -2.00 7.44
CA ARG A 78 10.76 -2.46 7.23
C ARG A 78 10.29 -3.52 8.22
N SER A 79 11.17 -4.42 8.68
CA SER A 79 10.85 -5.44 9.69
C SER A 79 10.45 -4.80 11.03
N GLU A 80 11.14 -3.72 11.42
CA GLU A 80 10.83 -2.98 12.65
C GLU A 80 9.48 -2.26 12.53
N TYR A 81 9.20 -1.64 11.37
CA TYR A 81 7.89 -1.01 11.16
C TYR A 81 6.74 -2.00 11.31
N VAL A 82 6.89 -3.23 10.78
CA VAL A 82 5.87 -4.29 10.96
C VAL A 82 5.71 -4.67 12.44
N LYS A 83 6.81 -4.73 13.21
CA LYS A 83 6.75 -5.02 14.65
C LYS A 83 6.02 -3.92 15.43
N PHE A 84 6.36 -2.64 15.16
CA PHE A 84 5.71 -1.51 15.81
C PHE A 84 4.24 -1.38 15.42
N SER A 85 3.90 -1.57 14.13
CA SER A 85 2.51 -1.63 13.67
C SER A 85 1.70 -2.69 14.41
N ARG A 86 2.29 -3.88 14.65
CA ARG A 86 1.64 -4.93 15.42
C ARG A 86 1.40 -4.51 16.86
N LYS A 87 2.41 -3.94 17.55
CA LYS A 87 2.24 -3.42 18.91
C LYS A 87 1.13 -2.38 19.02
N CYS A 88 1.03 -1.47 18.04
CA CYS A 88 -0.06 -0.48 18.00
C CYS A 88 -1.43 -1.18 17.92
N ASN A 89 -1.57 -2.16 17.02
CA ASN A 89 -2.84 -2.88 16.88
C ASN A 89 -3.15 -3.77 18.10
N GLU A 90 -2.15 -4.36 18.75
CA GLU A 90 -2.32 -5.10 20.02
C GLU A 90 -2.85 -4.19 21.14
N LEU A 91 -2.43 -2.92 21.17
CA LEU A 91 -2.99 -1.93 22.10
C LEU A 91 -4.45 -1.60 21.77
N TYR A 92 -4.78 -1.40 20.49
CA TYR A 92 -6.17 -1.13 20.06
C TYR A 92 -7.12 -2.28 20.39
N LEU A 93 -6.66 -3.52 20.23
CA LEU A 93 -7.45 -4.73 20.53
C LEU A 93 -7.86 -4.87 21.99
N GLN A 94 -7.25 -4.12 22.92
CA GLN A 94 -7.67 -4.10 24.32
C GLN A 94 -8.99 -3.34 24.53
N TYR A 95 -9.40 -2.51 23.55
CA TYR A 95 -10.63 -1.71 23.62
C TYR A 95 -11.76 -2.29 22.79
N THR A 96 -11.45 -2.94 21.68
CA THR A 96 -12.45 -3.54 20.78
C THR A 96 -11.78 -4.56 19.86
N ASP A 97 -12.50 -5.59 19.43
CA ASP A 97 -12.08 -6.53 18.40
C ASP A 97 -12.39 -6.02 16.97
N LEU A 98 -13.21 -4.96 16.88
CA LEU A 98 -13.50 -4.26 15.62
C LEU A 98 -12.39 -3.27 15.31
N VAL A 99 -11.22 -3.80 14.95
CA VAL A 99 -10.03 -3.05 14.52
C VAL A 99 -9.74 -3.42 13.08
N ASP A 100 -9.80 -2.42 12.18
CA ASP A 100 -9.56 -2.59 10.74
C ASP A 100 -8.28 -1.81 10.34
N PRO A 101 -7.10 -2.44 10.28
CA PRO A 101 -5.89 -1.79 9.80
C PRO A 101 -6.07 -1.28 8.37
N PHE A 102 -5.98 0.04 8.18
CA PHE A 102 -6.12 0.69 6.88
C PHE A 102 -4.77 0.87 6.17
N GLY A 103 -3.71 1.04 6.96
CA GLY A 103 -2.32 1.08 6.53
C GLY A 103 -1.40 0.36 7.53
N ILE A 104 -0.10 0.52 7.37
CA ILE A 104 0.88 -0.01 8.33
C ILE A 104 0.90 0.79 9.63
N ASP A 105 0.47 2.05 9.57
CA ASP A 105 0.53 3.07 10.63
C ASP A 105 -0.83 3.61 11.03
N GLU A 106 -1.91 3.12 10.42
CA GLU A 106 -3.26 3.63 10.69
C GLU A 106 -4.31 2.52 10.77
N SER A 107 -5.28 2.70 11.66
CA SER A 107 -6.37 1.74 11.88
C SER A 107 -7.67 2.46 12.22
N PHE A 108 -8.78 1.88 11.74
CA PHE A 108 -10.12 2.22 12.22
C PHE A 108 -10.51 1.32 13.38
N LEU A 109 -11.18 1.88 14.37
CA LEU A 109 -11.74 1.17 15.53
C LEU A 109 -13.23 1.51 15.65
N ASP A 110 -14.08 0.53 15.84
CA ASP A 110 -15.46 0.75 16.28
C ASP A 110 -15.55 0.44 17.77
N VAL A 111 -15.69 1.48 18.57
CA VAL A 111 -15.75 1.37 20.04
C VAL A 111 -17.18 1.50 20.59
N THR A 112 -18.18 1.50 19.72
CA THR A 112 -19.60 1.68 20.09
C THR A 112 -20.01 0.71 21.19
N GLY A 113 -19.65 -0.57 21.03
CA GLY A 113 -20.01 -1.63 21.98
C GLY A 113 -19.22 -1.60 23.29
N SER A 114 -18.06 -0.95 23.33
CA SER A 114 -17.17 -0.92 24.49
C SER A 114 -17.21 0.38 25.30
N MET A 115 -17.95 1.38 24.83
CA MET A 115 -18.08 2.68 25.52
C MET A 115 -18.58 2.56 26.96
N HIS A 116 -19.41 1.57 27.28
CA HIS A 116 -19.88 1.33 28.64
C HIS A 116 -18.78 0.89 29.61
N LEU A 117 -17.67 0.35 29.11
CA LEU A 117 -16.50 -0.09 29.87
C LEU A 117 -15.45 1.02 29.97
N PHE A 118 -15.22 1.73 28.88
CA PHE A 118 -14.06 2.63 28.73
C PHE A 118 -14.44 4.13 28.63
N GLY A 119 -15.72 4.47 28.69
CA GLY A 119 -16.18 5.86 28.59
C GLY A 119 -16.46 6.32 27.17
N SER A 120 -16.48 7.65 26.95
CA SER A 120 -16.79 8.23 25.65
C SER A 120 -15.69 7.93 24.61
N GLY A 121 -16.03 8.03 23.31
CA GLY A 121 -15.04 7.87 22.24
C GLY A 121 -13.89 8.86 22.32
N GLU A 122 -14.14 10.09 22.79
CA GLU A 122 -13.07 11.08 23.05
C GLU A 122 -12.16 10.65 24.20
N HIS A 123 -12.73 10.14 25.28
CA HIS A 123 -11.95 9.62 26.41
C HIS A 123 -11.06 8.44 25.99
N ILE A 124 -11.62 7.48 25.25
CA ILE A 124 -10.86 6.35 24.68
C ILE A 124 -9.72 6.84 23.79
N ALA A 125 -9.99 7.85 22.94
CA ALA A 125 -8.97 8.40 22.05
C ALA A 125 -7.81 9.05 22.81
N ASP A 126 -8.09 9.82 23.86
CA ASP A 126 -7.06 10.48 24.69
C ASP A 126 -6.27 9.45 25.50
N GLU A 127 -6.93 8.41 26.02
CA GLU A 127 -6.27 7.31 26.71
C GLU A 127 -5.36 6.52 25.77
N LEU A 128 -5.81 6.20 24.56
CA LEU A 128 -5.01 5.54 23.53
C LEU A 128 -3.77 6.37 23.17
N ARG A 129 -3.90 7.68 23.02
CA ARG A 129 -2.77 8.58 22.77
C ARG A 129 -1.74 8.55 23.89
N ARG A 130 -2.20 8.62 25.15
CA ARG A 130 -1.34 8.53 26.33
C ARG A 130 -0.60 7.19 26.38
N ARG A 131 -1.34 6.08 26.27
CA ARG A 131 -0.78 4.72 26.32
C ARG A 131 0.16 4.42 25.16
N MET A 132 -0.16 4.90 23.96
CA MET A 132 0.70 4.73 22.80
C MET A 132 2.08 5.38 23.03
N ARG A 133 2.11 6.55 23.67
CA ARG A 133 3.34 7.24 24.03
C ARG A 133 4.10 6.49 25.11
N GLU A 134 3.40 6.04 26.17
CA GLU A 134 4.04 5.42 27.34
C GLU A 134 4.49 3.98 27.07
N GLU A 135 3.68 3.18 26.37
CA GLU A 135 3.91 1.74 26.19
C GLU A 135 4.62 1.38 24.87
N VAL A 136 4.40 2.17 23.81
CA VAL A 136 4.99 1.90 22.48
C VAL A 136 6.09 2.90 22.10
N GLY A 137 6.08 4.09 22.70
CA GLY A 137 7.03 5.17 22.42
C GLY A 137 6.67 5.99 21.17
N LEU A 138 5.47 5.78 20.60
CA LEU A 138 4.99 6.52 19.43
C LEU A 138 3.91 7.51 19.82
N THR A 139 3.70 8.55 19.01
CA THR A 139 2.55 9.44 19.12
C THR A 139 1.55 9.13 18.02
N ILE A 140 0.25 9.27 18.32
CA ILE A 140 -0.82 9.08 17.35
C ILE A 140 -1.75 10.31 17.36
N SER A 141 -2.35 10.60 16.21
CA SER A 141 -3.48 11.52 16.12
C SER A 141 -4.76 10.72 15.91
N VAL A 142 -5.81 11.08 16.65
CA VAL A 142 -7.06 10.31 16.66
C VAL A 142 -8.23 11.19 16.23
N GLY A 143 -8.95 10.74 15.21
CA GLY A 143 -10.23 11.30 14.85
C GLY A 143 -11.37 10.43 15.38
N VAL A 144 -12.34 11.06 16.04
CA VAL A 144 -13.53 10.42 16.58
C VAL A 144 -14.76 10.91 15.82
N SER A 145 -15.55 10.00 15.26
CA SER A 145 -16.76 10.39 14.53
C SER A 145 -17.79 9.26 14.48
N PHE A 146 -18.93 9.54 13.86
CA PHE A 146 -20.02 8.57 13.65
C PHE A 146 -19.84 7.73 12.36
N ASN A 147 -18.80 8.01 11.55
CA ASN A 147 -18.45 7.26 10.34
C ASN A 147 -16.94 7.26 10.10
N ARG A 148 -16.49 6.40 9.17
CA ARG A 148 -15.06 6.22 8.85
C ARG A 148 -14.47 7.45 8.15
N ALA A 149 -15.21 8.04 7.20
CA ALA A 149 -14.73 9.16 6.40
C ALA A 149 -14.37 10.37 7.28
N PHE A 150 -15.24 10.71 8.24
CA PHE A 150 -15.01 11.84 9.13
C PHE A 150 -14.05 11.50 10.29
N ALA A 151 -13.99 10.23 10.73
CA ALA A 151 -12.96 9.80 11.67
C ALA A 151 -11.56 9.97 11.04
N LYS A 152 -11.36 9.53 9.77
CA LYS A 152 -10.09 9.74 9.05
C LYS A 152 -9.75 11.21 8.91
N LEU A 153 -10.72 12.04 8.51
CA LEU A 153 -10.54 13.48 8.42
C LEU A 153 -10.15 14.10 9.76
N GLY A 154 -10.75 13.61 10.86
CA GLY A 154 -10.44 14.07 12.22
C GLY A 154 -9.00 13.80 12.64
N SER A 155 -8.48 12.62 12.31
CA SER A 155 -7.07 12.29 12.63
C SER A 155 -6.06 13.18 11.91
N ASP A 156 -6.41 13.72 10.74
CA ASP A 156 -5.56 14.64 9.97
C ASP A 156 -5.72 16.11 10.40
N TYR A 157 -6.80 16.46 11.14
CA TYR A 157 -7.18 17.84 11.42
C TYR A 157 -6.27 18.53 12.44
N LYS A 158 -5.85 17.81 13.50
CA LYS A 158 -4.98 18.33 14.57
C LYS A 158 -3.73 17.45 14.72
N LYS A 159 -2.90 17.35 13.68
CA LYS A 159 -1.60 16.68 13.73
C LYS A 159 -0.50 17.65 14.20
N PRO A 160 0.51 17.19 14.93
CA PRO A 160 0.65 15.85 15.52
C PRO A 160 -0.05 15.72 16.90
N ASP A 161 -0.25 14.48 17.33
CA ASP A 161 -0.63 14.08 18.69
C ASP A 161 -1.87 14.80 19.23
N GLY A 162 -2.96 14.77 18.45
CA GLY A 162 -4.21 15.45 18.80
C GLY A 162 -5.44 14.55 18.66
N THR A 163 -6.45 14.84 19.47
CA THR A 163 -7.79 14.26 19.33
C THR A 163 -8.71 15.26 18.66
N THR A 164 -9.50 14.84 17.69
CA THR A 164 -10.50 15.64 17.01
C THR A 164 -11.83 14.89 16.98
N VAL A 165 -12.91 15.54 17.44
CA VAL A 165 -14.25 14.98 17.43
C VAL A 165 -15.11 15.69 16.39
N PHE A 166 -15.65 14.93 15.44
CA PHE A 166 -16.68 15.38 14.49
C PHE A 166 -17.97 14.62 14.79
N SER A 167 -18.90 15.30 15.45
CA SER A 167 -20.23 14.77 15.79
C SER A 167 -21.28 15.17 14.74
N ARG A 168 -22.48 14.57 14.83
CA ARG A 168 -23.60 14.95 13.95
C ARG A 168 -24.05 16.39 14.13
N GLU A 169 -23.88 16.94 15.32
CA GLU A 169 -24.27 18.30 15.63
C GLU A 169 -23.29 19.33 15.05
N ASN A 170 -21.98 18.97 14.98
CA ASN A 170 -20.94 19.95 14.64
C ASN A 170 -20.33 19.77 13.24
N PHE A 171 -20.55 18.63 12.54
CA PHE A 171 -19.83 18.35 11.30
C PHE A 171 -20.12 19.36 10.20
N LYS A 172 -21.36 19.84 10.06
CA LYS A 172 -21.70 20.83 9.04
C LYS A 172 -20.91 22.13 9.21
N GLN A 173 -20.71 22.55 10.46
CA GLN A 173 -19.98 23.78 10.75
C GLN A 173 -18.48 23.62 10.61
N ARG A 174 -17.95 22.43 10.92
CA ARG A 174 -16.50 22.17 10.99
C ARG A 174 -15.96 21.47 9.77
N VAL A 175 -16.65 20.45 9.25
CA VAL A 175 -16.21 19.63 8.12
C VAL A 175 -16.55 20.28 6.78
N TRP A 176 -17.74 20.84 6.64
CA TRP A 176 -18.18 21.42 5.36
C TRP A 176 -17.38 22.65 4.92
N THR A 177 -16.72 23.33 5.84
CA THR A 177 -15.84 24.47 5.55
C THR A 177 -14.46 24.05 5.05
N LEU A 178 -14.09 22.76 5.20
CA LEU A 178 -12.78 22.25 4.80
C LEU A 178 -12.70 22.08 3.28
N PRO A 179 -11.49 22.18 2.71
CA PRO A 179 -11.26 21.92 1.29
C PRO A 179 -11.69 20.52 0.89
N ALA A 180 -12.33 20.36 -0.27
CA ALA A 180 -12.82 19.07 -0.75
C ALA A 180 -11.71 18.01 -0.89
N ASN A 181 -10.47 18.42 -1.17
CA ASN A 181 -9.32 17.52 -1.29
C ASN A 181 -8.82 16.94 0.05
N THR A 182 -9.36 17.36 1.18
CA THR A 182 -9.09 16.75 2.48
C THR A 182 -9.95 15.52 2.75
N LEU A 183 -11.02 15.34 1.97
CA LEU A 183 -11.89 14.18 2.10
C LEU A 183 -11.21 12.92 1.55
N LEU A 184 -11.39 11.80 2.24
CA LEU A 184 -10.85 10.50 1.85
C LEU A 184 -11.22 10.18 0.38
N TYR A 185 -10.26 9.66 -0.38
CA TYR A 185 -10.35 9.35 -1.83
C TYR A 185 -10.49 10.55 -2.79
N VAL A 186 -10.39 11.77 -2.33
CA VAL A 186 -10.26 12.94 -3.21
C VAL A 186 -8.79 13.16 -3.55
N GLY A 187 -8.27 12.38 -4.51
CA GLY A 187 -6.93 12.58 -5.03
C GLY A 187 -6.83 13.80 -5.96
N LYS A 188 -5.60 14.16 -6.35
CA LYS A 188 -5.31 15.35 -7.17
C LYS A 188 -6.22 15.49 -8.40
N ARG A 189 -6.42 14.41 -9.18
CA ARG A 189 -7.25 14.46 -10.40
C ARG A 189 -8.72 14.78 -10.10
N ALA A 190 -9.28 14.21 -9.03
CA ALA A 190 -10.65 14.52 -8.61
C ALA A 190 -10.75 15.96 -8.11
N SER A 191 -9.79 16.39 -7.28
CA SER A 191 -9.69 17.76 -6.79
C SER A 191 -9.59 18.78 -7.93
N ASP A 192 -8.73 18.55 -8.92
CA ASP A 192 -8.59 19.44 -10.08
C ASP A 192 -9.90 19.54 -10.90
N ARG A 193 -10.64 18.43 -11.04
CA ARG A 193 -11.94 18.44 -11.73
C ARG A 193 -13.00 19.20 -10.93
N LEU A 194 -13.12 18.96 -9.64
CA LEU A 194 -14.04 19.64 -8.75
C LEU A 194 -13.77 21.15 -8.73
N ASN A 195 -12.51 21.56 -8.59
CA ASN A 195 -12.11 22.97 -8.58
C ASN A 195 -12.49 23.72 -9.88
N ARG A 196 -12.33 23.06 -11.05
CA ARG A 196 -12.76 23.66 -12.34
C ARG A 196 -14.26 23.93 -12.43
N LEU A 197 -15.05 23.21 -11.63
CA LEU A 197 -16.49 23.33 -11.55
C LEU A 197 -16.95 24.24 -10.40
N GLY A 198 -16.01 24.87 -9.71
CA GLY A 198 -16.29 25.76 -8.57
C GLY A 198 -16.53 25.02 -7.26
N VAL A 199 -16.43 23.69 -7.21
CA VAL A 199 -16.59 22.87 -5.99
C VAL A 199 -15.26 22.81 -5.26
N ARG A 200 -15.09 23.62 -4.23
CA ARG A 200 -13.83 23.78 -3.48
C ARG A 200 -13.87 23.19 -2.08
N THR A 201 -15.06 23.18 -1.46
CA THR A 201 -15.26 22.71 -0.08
C THR A 201 -16.06 21.41 -0.03
N ILE A 202 -15.96 20.71 1.10
CA ILE A 202 -16.78 19.52 1.35
C ILE A 202 -18.27 19.86 1.36
N GLY A 203 -18.66 21.03 1.89
CA GLY A 203 -20.03 21.49 1.90
C GLY A 203 -20.59 21.78 0.50
N GLU A 204 -19.80 22.42 -0.37
CA GLU A 204 -20.18 22.62 -1.77
C GLU A 204 -20.32 21.27 -2.50
N LEU A 205 -19.43 20.29 -2.24
CA LEU A 205 -19.58 18.94 -2.77
C LEU A 205 -20.88 18.28 -2.26
N ALA A 206 -21.18 18.38 -0.97
CA ALA A 206 -22.39 17.80 -0.37
C ALA A 206 -23.69 18.37 -0.97
N ALA A 207 -23.67 19.64 -1.42
CA ALA A 207 -24.79 20.31 -2.04
C ALA A 207 -24.96 19.98 -3.54
N CYS A 208 -24.00 19.32 -4.18
CA CYS A 208 -24.08 19.00 -5.59
C CYS A 208 -25.20 18.00 -5.91
N ASP A 209 -25.72 18.11 -7.13
CA ASP A 209 -26.62 17.10 -7.69
C ASP A 209 -25.92 15.78 -7.93
N PRO A 210 -26.49 14.61 -7.53
CA PRO A 210 -25.86 13.30 -7.69
C PRO A 210 -25.58 12.93 -9.14
N ALA A 211 -26.51 13.20 -10.07
CA ALA A 211 -26.33 12.85 -11.48
C ALA A 211 -25.20 13.69 -12.10
N PHE A 212 -25.08 14.96 -11.69
CA PHE A 212 -24.00 15.83 -12.12
C PHE A 212 -22.63 15.30 -11.65
N ILE A 213 -22.48 14.96 -10.36
CA ILE A 213 -21.21 14.43 -9.82
C ILE A 213 -20.87 13.07 -10.43
N HIS A 214 -21.87 12.21 -10.63
CA HIS A 214 -21.68 10.92 -11.32
C HIS A 214 -21.14 11.11 -12.75
N SER A 215 -21.68 12.06 -13.51
CA SER A 215 -21.22 12.32 -14.89
C SER A 215 -19.74 12.73 -14.96
N ILE A 216 -19.20 13.36 -13.90
CA ILE A 216 -17.84 13.90 -13.84
C ILE A 216 -16.84 12.88 -13.29
N LEU A 217 -17.19 12.21 -12.19
CA LEU A 217 -16.29 11.35 -11.40
C LEU A 217 -16.71 9.87 -11.43
N GLY A 218 -17.84 9.52 -12.07
CA GLY A 218 -18.39 8.17 -12.11
C GLY A 218 -18.71 7.65 -10.70
N LYS A 219 -18.59 6.35 -10.48
CA LYS A 219 -18.86 5.69 -9.18
C LYS A 219 -18.07 6.27 -8.02
N ASN A 220 -16.86 6.81 -8.28
CA ASN A 220 -16.10 7.49 -7.23
C ASN A 220 -16.79 8.78 -6.80
N GLY A 221 -17.45 9.49 -7.71
CA GLY A 221 -18.23 10.68 -7.40
C GLY A 221 -19.41 10.39 -6.47
N ASP A 222 -20.12 9.27 -6.70
CA ASP A 222 -21.22 8.84 -5.84
C ASP A 222 -20.74 8.56 -4.41
N LEU A 223 -19.59 7.90 -4.29
CA LEU A 223 -18.96 7.63 -2.99
C LEU A 223 -18.56 8.92 -2.27
N LEU A 224 -17.91 9.84 -2.99
CA LEU A 224 -17.47 11.12 -2.42
C LEU A 224 -18.64 12.00 -1.97
N LEU A 225 -19.75 11.98 -2.72
CA LEU A 225 -20.96 12.68 -2.36
C LEU A 225 -21.57 12.14 -1.06
N ARG A 226 -21.68 10.81 -0.91
CA ARG A 226 -22.10 10.16 0.33
C ARG A 226 -21.20 10.54 1.50
N TYR A 227 -19.88 10.51 1.30
CA TYR A 227 -18.91 10.90 2.34
C TYR A 227 -19.09 12.37 2.74
N ALA A 228 -19.22 13.30 1.78
CA ALA A 228 -19.42 14.72 2.06
C ALA A 228 -20.70 14.99 2.85
N ARG A 229 -21.75 14.21 2.62
CA ARG A 229 -23.04 14.28 3.34
C ARG A 229 -23.01 13.60 4.70
N GLY A 230 -21.95 12.88 5.04
CA GLY A 230 -21.85 12.09 6.26
C GLY A 230 -22.67 10.80 6.25
N GLU A 231 -22.97 10.28 5.06
CA GLU A 231 -23.80 9.10 4.80
C GLU A 231 -22.94 7.82 4.63
N ASP A 232 -21.70 7.83 5.09
CA ASP A 232 -20.84 6.65 5.09
C ASP A 232 -21.31 5.67 6.17
N ASP A 233 -21.70 4.48 5.74
CA ASP A 233 -22.20 3.39 6.57
C ASP A 233 -21.29 2.16 6.58
N GLU A 234 -20.10 2.26 5.95
CA GLU A 234 -19.14 1.15 5.90
C GLU A 234 -18.76 0.70 7.32
N PRO A 235 -18.92 -0.59 7.67
CA PRO A 235 -18.56 -1.07 8.99
C PRO A 235 -17.05 -1.15 9.17
N VAL A 236 -16.59 -1.03 10.41
CA VAL A 236 -15.23 -1.43 10.78
C VAL A 236 -15.21 -2.95 10.92
N ARG A 237 -14.30 -3.59 10.18
CA ARG A 237 -14.17 -5.05 10.20
C ARG A 237 -13.46 -5.51 11.46
N SER A 238 -13.76 -6.72 11.89
CA SER A 238 -12.95 -7.36 12.93
C SER A 238 -11.51 -7.56 12.47
N PHE A 239 -10.57 -7.41 13.39
CA PHE A 239 -9.14 -7.65 13.14
C PHE A 239 -8.86 -9.07 12.64
N TYR A 240 -9.67 -10.03 13.06
CA TYR A 240 -9.56 -11.44 12.72
C TYR A 240 -10.32 -11.82 11.43
N ALA A 241 -11.03 -10.86 10.81
CA ALA A 241 -11.75 -11.14 9.58
C ALA A 241 -10.76 -11.43 8.43
N GLU A 242 -10.98 -12.55 7.74
CA GLU A 242 -10.19 -12.88 6.56
C GLU A 242 -10.39 -11.84 5.47
N ARG A 243 -9.29 -11.38 4.90
CA ARG A 243 -9.30 -10.46 3.76
C ARG A 243 -9.07 -11.23 2.48
N GLU A 244 -9.99 -11.12 1.56
CA GLU A 244 -9.83 -11.67 0.22
C GLU A 244 -8.61 -11.05 -0.47
N VAL A 245 -7.68 -11.88 -0.89
CA VAL A 245 -6.51 -11.45 -1.67
C VAL A 245 -6.89 -11.44 -3.14
N LYS A 246 -7.14 -10.27 -3.70
CA LYS A 246 -7.59 -10.11 -5.11
C LYS A 246 -6.47 -10.27 -6.13
N SER A 247 -5.25 -9.93 -5.75
CA SER A 247 -4.07 -10.02 -6.63
C SER A 247 -2.77 -10.07 -5.84
N VAL A 248 -1.74 -10.64 -6.45
CA VAL A 248 -0.36 -10.61 -5.95
C VAL A 248 0.52 -10.02 -7.05
N GLY A 249 1.12 -8.86 -6.81
CA GLY A 249 1.97 -8.20 -7.79
C GLY A 249 3.25 -7.65 -7.19
N ASN A 250 4.23 -7.44 -8.04
CA ASN A 250 5.47 -6.75 -7.73
C ASN A 250 5.90 -5.86 -8.89
N SER A 251 6.57 -4.75 -8.59
CA SER A 251 7.11 -3.82 -9.59
C SER A 251 8.51 -3.36 -9.20
N MET A 252 9.33 -3.10 -10.21
CA MET A 252 10.69 -2.61 -10.00
C MET A 252 11.03 -1.49 -10.98
N THR A 253 11.48 -0.36 -10.45
CA THR A 253 12.18 0.66 -11.24
C THR A 253 13.66 0.29 -11.26
N PHE A 254 14.24 0.17 -12.43
CA PHE A 254 15.61 -0.31 -12.57
C PHE A 254 16.64 0.83 -12.43
N ALA A 255 17.85 0.50 -11.98
CA ALA A 255 18.94 1.46 -11.81
C ALA A 255 19.30 2.17 -13.13
N HIS A 256 19.21 1.49 -14.26
CA HIS A 256 19.28 2.04 -15.63
C HIS A 256 18.06 1.59 -16.42
N ASN A 257 17.78 2.24 -17.54
CA ASN A 257 16.71 1.78 -18.41
C ASN A 257 17.15 0.49 -19.10
N LEU A 258 16.28 -0.53 -19.04
CA LEU A 258 16.53 -1.80 -19.70
C LEU A 258 16.36 -1.64 -21.22
N LEU A 259 17.21 -2.30 -21.99
CA LEU A 259 17.17 -2.30 -23.44
C LEU A 259 17.30 -3.74 -23.95
N GLY A 260 16.45 -4.12 -24.89
CA GLY A 260 16.47 -5.47 -25.47
C GLY A 260 15.79 -6.53 -24.60
N ALA A 261 15.62 -7.70 -25.20
CA ALA A 261 14.87 -8.81 -24.60
C ALA A 261 15.59 -9.42 -23.39
N ASP A 262 16.93 -9.49 -23.41
CA ASP A 262 17.72 -10.16 -22.37
C ASP A 262 17.71 -9.39 -21.05
N GLU A 263 17.91 -8.07 -21.09
CA GLU A 263 17.82 -7.24 -19.88
C GLU A 263 16.41 -7.24 -19.29
N CYS A 264 15.39 -7.14 -20.15
CA CYS A 264 14.02 -7.22 -19.71
C CYS A 264 13.68 -8.60 -19.10
N ARG A 265 14.22 -9.70 -19.66
CA ARG A 265 14.05 -11.04 -19.11
C ARG A 265 14.65 -11.16 -17.71
N MET A 266 15.81 -10.57 -17.44
CA MET A 266 16.39 -10.54 -16.09
C MET A 266 15.44 -9.85 -15.10
N GLY A 267 14.92 -8.69 -15.45
CA GLY A 267 13.97 -7.94 -14.62
C GLY A 267 12.67 -8.72 -14.39
N ILE A 268 12.09 -9.30 -15.44
CA ILE A 268 10.87 -10.12 -15.36
C ILE A 268 11.11 -11.34 -14.48
N THR A 269 12.25 -12.02 -14.61
CA THR A 269 12.59 -13.20 -13.81
C THR A 269 12.57 -12.87 -12.32
N ALA A 270 13.21 -11.77 -11.90
CA ALA A 270 13.20 -11.35 -10.50
C ALA A 270 11.80 -11.02 -9.97
N LEU A 271 10.96 -10.38 -10.80
CA LEU A 271 9.58 -10.06 -10.43
C LEU A 271 8.70 -11.31 -10.33
N CYS A 272 8.79 -12.21 -11.31
CA CYS A 272 8.01 -13.46 -11.34
C CYS A 272 8.40 -14.40 -10.21
N ASP A 273 9.68 -14.48 -9.86
CA ASP A 273 10.16 -15.25 -8.72
C ASP A 273 9.51 -14.77 -7.41
N ASN A 274 9.51 -13.46 -7.18
CA ASN A 274 8.84 -12.88 -6.01
C ASN A 274 7.32 -13.14 -6.00
N VAL A 275 6.65 -12.96 -7.14
CA VAL A 275 5.20 -13.16 -7.24
C VAL A 275 4.84 -14.64 -7.07
N GLY A 276 5.54 -15.57 -7.74
CA GLY A 276 5.31 -17.01 -7.64
C GLY A 276 5.49 -17.51 -6.21
N ARG A 277 6.59 -17.14 -5.55
CA ARG A 277 6.83 -17.46 -4.13
C ARG A 277 5.72 -16.98 -3.21
N ARG A 278 5.22 -15.74 -3.44
CA ARG A 278 4.13 -15.17 -2.63
C ARG A 278 2.79 -15.85 -2.87
N LEU A 279 2.52 -16.33 -4.09
CA LEU A 279 1.35 -17.16 -4.39
C LEU A 279 1.43 -18.49 -3.67
N ARG A 280 2.53 -19.23 -3.83
CA ARG A 280 2.74 -20.55 -3.19
C ARG A 280 2.69 -20.47 -1.66
N LYS A 281 3.32 -19.43 -1.06
CA LYS A 281 3.25 -19.21 0.40
C LYS A 281 1.81 -19.04 0.92
N ARG A 282 0.87 -18.60 0.06
CA ARG A 282 -0.54 -18.44 0.38
C ARG A 282 -1.41 -19.60 -0.06
N GLY A 283 -0.84 -20.65 -0.66
CA GLY A 283 -1.61 -21.74 -1.27
C GLY A 283 -2.54 -21.25 -2.37
N MET A 284 -2.11 -20.28 -3.19
CA MET A 284 -2.94 -19.68 -4.24
C MET A 284 -2.32 -19.89 -5.62
N VAL A 285 -3.19 -19.93 -6.62
CA VAL A 285 -2.86 -19.92 -8.04
C VAL A 285 -3.57 -18.75 -8.73
N CYS A 286 -3.09 -18.30 -9.87
CA CYS A 286 -3.70 -17.21 -10.64
C CYS A 286 -4.17 -17.70 -12.02
N GLN A 287 -5.29 -17.15 -12.49
CA GLN A 287 -5.77 -17.34 -13.86
C GLN A 287 -5.38 -16.20 -14.80
N THR A 288 -4.91 -15.07 -14.28
CA THR A 288 -4.55 -13.93 -15.13
C THR A 288 -3.17 -13.41 -14.73
N VAL A 289 -2.32 -13.23 -15.75
CA VAL A 289 -1.01 -12.58 -15.61
C VAL A 289 -1.04 -11.26 -16.34
N GLN A 290 -0.71 -10.19 -15.64
CA GLN A 290 -0.63 -8.84 -16.19
C GLN A 290 0.81 -8.36 -16.15
N LEU A 291 1.31 -7.83 -17.26
CA LEU A 291 2.57 -7.13 -17.37
C LEU A 291 2.30 -5.63 -17.51
N GLY A 292 2.93 -4.83 -16.67
CA GLY A 292 2.98 -3.37 -16.78
C GLY A 292 4.37 -2.91 -17.17
N ILE A 293 4.44 -1.94 -18.07
CA ILE A 293 5.66 -1.36 -18.59
C ILE A 293 5.58 0.16 -18.46
N ARG A 294 6.63 0.78 -17.93
CA ARG A 294 6.77 2.24 -17.92
C ARG A 294 8.02 2.63 -18.69
N ASP A 295 7.89 3.60 -19.59
CA ASP A 295 9.02 4.17 -20.32
C ASP A 295 9.75 5.26 -19.52
N PRO A 296 10.88 5.78 -20.02
CA PRO A 296 11.62 6.89 -19.39
C PRO A 296 10.81 8.19 -19.29
N GLU A 297 9.84 8.42 -20.17
CA GLU A 297 8.92 9.56 -20.20
C GLU A 297 7.73 9.39 -19.24
N PHE A 298 7.73 8.30 -18.44
CA PHE A 298 6.70 7.95 -17.45
C PHE A 298 5.33 7.57 -18.05
N HIS A 299 5.25 7.23 -19.32
CA HIS A 299 4.03 6.64 -19.88
C HIS A 299 3.92 5.19 -19.45
N ASN A 300 2.71 4.81 -19.01
CA ASN A 300 2.42 3.45 -18.59
C ASN A 300 1.62 2.71 -19.65
N ARG A 301 2.02 1.46 -19.90
CA ARG A 301 1.26 0.51 -20.70
C ARG A 301 1.10 -0.78 -19.94
N SER A 302 -0.06 -1.43 -20.04
CA SER A 302 -0.28 -2.75 -19.46
C SER A 302 -0.97 -3.67 -20.44
N ARG A 303 -0.65 -4.95 -20.35
CA ARG A 303 -1.28 -6.03 -21.09
C ARG A 303 -1.45 -7.22 -20.17
N GLN A 304 -2.46 -8.03 -20.43
CA GLN A 304 -2.73 -9.22 -19.64
C GLN A 304 -3.12 -10.39 -20.54
N ILE A 305 -2.92 -11.59 -20.00
CA ILE A 305 -3.34 -12.84 -20.58
C ILE A 305 -4.10 -13.64 -19.52
N THR A 306 -5.24 -14.19 -19.91
CA THR A 306 -6.02 -15.11 -19.06
C THR A 306 -5.71 -16.52 -19.48
N LEU A 307 -5.45 -17.37 -18.50
CA LEU A 307 -5.05 -18.76 -18.69
C LEU A 307 -6.25 -19.68 -18.56
N GLU A 308 -6.28 -20.69 -19.38
CA GLU A 308 -7.24 -21.81 -19.23
C GLU A 308 -6.97 -22.57 -17.94
N ARG A 309 -5.69 -22.71 -17.57
CA ARG A 309 -5.24 -23.40 -16.36
C ARG A 309 -4.57 -22.44 -15.40
N PRO A 310 -5.04 -22.38 -14.15
CA PRO A 310 -4.43 -21.58 -13.12
C PRO A 310 -2.98 -22.02 -12.81
N THR A 311 -2.13 -21.08 -12.41
CA THR A 311 -0.71 -21.37 -12.13
C THR A 311 -0.14 -20.54 -10.98
N ASN A 312 0.86 -21.08 -10.28
CA ASN A 312 1.78 -20.37 -9.39
C ASN A 312 3.25 -20.67 -9.74
N SER A 313 3.47 -21.34 -10.87
CA SER A 313 4.80 -21.68 -11.36
C SER A 313 5.57 -20.44 -11.79
N THR A 314 6.73 -20.23 -11.20
CA THR A 314 7.63 -19.12 -11.55
C THR A 314 7.99 -19.15 -13.04
N ARG A 315 8.25 -20.32 -13.60
CA ARG A 315 8.61 -20.49 -15.01
C ARG A 315 7.48 -20.03 -15.93
N THR A 316 6.25 -20.49 -15.68
CA THR A 316 5.08 -20.10 -16.47
C THR A 316 4.85 -18.59 -16.41
N LEU A 317 4.98 -17.98 -15.23
CA LEU A 317 4.85 -16.53 -15.08
C LEU A 317 5.89 -15.78 -15.91
N ILE A 318 7.15 -16.26 -15.96
CA ILE A 318 8.21 -15.67 -16.78
C ILE A 318 7.86 -15.77 -18.27
N ASP A 319 7.53 -16.96 -18.74
CA ASP A 319 7.28 -17.22 -20.17
C ASP A 319 6.08 -16.39 -20.68
N LEU A 320 5.00 -16.29 -19.90
CA LEU A 320 3.83 -15.46 -20.23
C LEU A 320 4.16 -13.95 -20.19
N SER A 321 4.92 -13.50 -19.20
CA SER A 321 5.30 -12.10 -19.11
C SER A 321 6.23 -11.71 -20.26
N MET A 322 7.13 -12.61 -20.69
CA MET A 322 7.98 -12.39 -21.85
C MET A 322 7.16 -12.40 -23.17
N GLN A 323 6.17 -13.29 -23.29
CA GLN A 323 5.25 -13.30 -24.43
C GLN A 323 4.50 -11.95 -24.53
N LEU A 324 3.99 -11.43 -23.42
CA LEU A 324 3.32 -10.14 -23.38
C LEU A 324 4.26 -9.00 -23.74
N LEU A 325 5.51 -9.04 -23.26
CA LEU A 325 6.51 -8.02 -23.57
C LEU A 325 6.83 -8.02 -25.07
N LEU A 326 7.24 -9.15 -25.62
CA LEU A 326 7.68 -9.29 -27.02
C LEU A 326 6.56 -8.97 -28.01
N GLY A 327 5.32 -9.30 -27.67
CA GLY A 327 4.16 -9.03 -28.52
C GLY A 327 3.68 -7.57 -28.52
N HIS A 328 4.09 -6.75 -27.54
CA HIS A 328 3.47 -5.44 -27.34
C HIS A 328 4.45 -4.29 -27.06
N TRP A 329 5.74 -4.58 -26.97
CA TRP A 329 6.77 -3.56 -26.73
C TRP A 329 7.95 -3.71 -27.70
N PRO A 330 8.30 -2.67 -28.44
CA PRO A 330 9.48 -2.68 -29.29
C PRO A 330 10.75 -2.84 -28.46
N MET A 331 11.62 -3.77 -28.84
CA MET A 331 12.81 -4.10 -28.04
C MET A 331 13.94 -3.06 -28.15
N ASP A 332 13.87 -2.16 -29.12
CA ASP A 332 14.71 -0.98 -29.25
C ASP A 332 14.28 0.19 -28.36
N ARG A 333 13.07 0.12 -27.78
CA ARG A 333 12.55 1.14 -26.87
C ARG A 333 12.94 0.84 -25.42
N PRO A 334 13.55 1.80 -24.69
CA PRO A 334 14.00 1.57 -23.33
C PRO A 334 12.82 1.41 -22.35
N VAL A 335 13.03 0.58 -21.33
CA VAL A 335 12.07 0.30 -20.25
C VAL A 335 12.64 0.81 -18.93
N ARG A 336 11.90 1.70 -18.26
CA ARG A 336 12.26 2.25 -16.95
C ARG A 336 11.80 1.36 -15.80
N LEU A 337 10.58 0.82 -15.89
CA LEU A 337 9.96 0.00 -14.85
C LEU A 337 9.19 -1.15 -15.49
N LEU A 338 9.28 -2.31 -14.85
CA LEU A 338 8.40 -3.44 -15.11
C LEU A 338 7.57 -3.77 -13.87
N SER A 339 6.36 -4.26 -14.09
CA SER A 339 5.51 -4.85 -13.05
C SER A 339 4.88 -6.14 -13.54
N VAL A 340 4.83 -7.16 -12.67
CA VAL A 340 4.12 -8.40 -12.91
C VAL A 340 3.05 -8.54 -11.83
N THR A 341 1.81 -8.79 -12.25
CA THR A 341 0.68 -8.98 -11.34
C THR A 341 -0.07 -10.25 -11.71
N ALA A 342 -0.22 -11.13 -10.73
CA ALA A 342 -1.08 -12.30 -10.76
C ALA A 342 -2.46 -11.89 -10.22
N ALA A 343 -3.51 -12.08 -11.01
CA ALA A 343 -4.89 -11.72 -10.68
C ALA A 343 -5.84 -12.89 -10.92
N ASN A 344 -7.11 -12.73 -10.56
CA ASN A 344 -8.10 -13.80 -10.56
C ASN A 344 -7.56 -15.01 -9.80
N LEU A 345 -7.31 -14.78 -8.50
CA LEU A 345 -6.69 -15.76 -7.63
C LEU A 345 -7.70 -16.80 -7.16
N LEU A 346 -7.25 -18.04 -7.09
CA LEU A 346 -8.01 -19.17 -6.58
C LEU A 346 -7.16 -19.91 -5.54
N PRO A 347 -7.78 -20.51 -4.50
CA PRO A 347 -7.08 -21.46 -3.65
C PRO A 347 -6.56 -22.64 -4.48
N GLU A 348 -5.32 -23.06 -4.26
CA GLU A 348 -4.67 -24.13 -5.02
C GLU A 348 -5.45 -25.47 -4.94
N ASN A 349 -6.01 -25.77 -3.78
CA ASN A 349 -6.82 -26.96 -3.53
C ASN A 349 -8.22 -26.94 -4.17
N GLN A 350 -8.67 -25.78 -4.65
CA GLN A 350 -9.95 -25.61 -5.35
C GLN A 350 -9.77 -25.47 -6.88
N SER A 351 -8.53 -25.38 -7.34
CA SER A 351 -8.23 -25.38 -8.77
C SER A 351 -8.40 -26.81 -9.31
N CYS A 352 -9.63 -27.17 -9.69
CA CYS A 352 -9.88 -28.41 -10.42
C CYS A 352 -9.22 -28.31 -11.81
N GLU A 353 -8.18 -29.07 -12.04
CA GLU A 353 -7.65 -29.27 -13.39
C GLU A 353 -8.62 -30.21 -14.14
N GLN A 354 -9.34 -29.67 -15.10
CA GLN A 354 -9.99 -30.51 -16.10
C GLN A 354 -8.87 -31.00 -17.02
N LEU A 355 -8.43 -32.24 -16.79
CA LEU A 355 -7.48 -32.89 -17.68
C LEU A 355 -8.17 -33.06 -19.05
N SER A 356 -7.56 -32.46 -20.07
CA SER A 356 -7.97 -32.74 -21.45
C SER A 356 -7.47 -34.14 -21.84
N LEU A 357 -8.30 -34.89 -22.56
CA LEU A 357 -7.89 -36.16 -23.17
C LEU A 357 -6.68 -36.02 -24.12
N PHE A 358 -6.35 -34.79 -24.52
CA PHE A 358 -5.21 -34.43 -25.37
C PHE A 358 -3.98 -33.97 -24.61
N ASP A 359 -4.03 -33.95 -23.27
CA ASP A 359 -2.83 -33.63 -22.47
C ASP A 359 -1.83 -34.77 -22.60
N ALA A 360 -0.70 -34.48 -23.19
CA ALA A 360 0.39 -35.46 -23.26
C ALA A 360 0.86 -35.76 -21.83
N ALA A 361 1.05 -37.02 -21.48
CA ALA A 361 1.56 -37.44 -20.16
C ALA A 361 2.88 -36.75 -19.81
N GLU A 362 3.69 -36.43 -20.82
CA GLU A 362 4.93 -35.68 -20.69
C GLU A 362 4.72 -34.24 -20.16
N ASP A 363 3.65 -33.56 -20.55
CA ASP A 363 3.36 -32.19 -20.11
C ASP A 363 2.89 -32.16 -18.65
N ILE A 364 2.17 -33.19 -18.22
CA ILE A 364 1.80 -33.37 -16.80
C ILE A 364 3.07 -33.60 -15.96
N GLN A 365 3.94 -34.54 -16.40
CA GLN A 365 5.20 -34.81 -15.68
C GLN A 365 6.11 -33.58 -15.62
N LYS A 366 6.22 -32.79 -16.68
CA LYS A 366 7.01 -31.55 -16.69
C LYS A 366 6.48 -30.54 -15.69
N ARG A 367 5.16 -30.39 -15.58
CA ARG A 367 4.51 -29.50 -14.62
C ARG A 367 4.74 -29.93 -13.17
N ASP A 368 4.56 -31.22 -12.88
CA ASP A 368 4.81 -31.78 -11.54
C ASP A 368 6.28 -31.60 -11.12
N ARG A 369 7.18 -31.83 -12.06
CA ARG A 369 8.62 -31.60 -11.81
C ARG A 369 8.92 -30.14 -11.52
N GLN A 370 8.32 -29.21 -12.29
CA GLN A 370 8.50 -27.78 -12.08
C GLN A 370 7.92 -27.32 -10.73
N HIS A 371 6.74 -27.83 -10.38
CA HIS A 371 6.12 -27.54 -9.08
C HIS A 371 6.99 -28.01 -7.91
N LYS A 372 7.50 -29.24 -7.96
CA LYS A 372 8.44 -29.77 -6.94
C LYS A 372 9.72 -28.94 -6.87
N LEU A 373 10.25 -28.49 -8.01
CA LEU A 373 11.42 -27.63 -8.06
C LEU A 373 11.16 -26.28 -7.36
N ASP A 374 10.05 -25.62 -7.70
CA ASP A 374 9.67 -24.34 -7.11
C ASP A 374 9.51 -24.47 -5.58
N GLN A 375 8.84 -25.54 -5.10
CA GLN A 375 8.69 -25.82 -3.66
C GLN A 375 10.04 -26.08 -2.97
N THR A 376 10.94 -26.83 -3.63
CA THR A 376 12.28 -27.12 -3.10
C THR A 376 13.10 -25.83 -2.95
N VAL A 377 13.08 -24.97 -3.97
CA VAL A 377 13.75 -23.67 -3.93
C VAL A 377 13.19 -22.80 -2.80
N ASP A 378 11.88 -22.76 -2.64
CA ASP A 378 11.23 -22.00 -1.56
C ASP A 378 11.63 -22.53 -0.18
N ALA A 379 11.69 -23.86 0.01
CA ALA A 379 12.12 -24.48 1.26
C ALA A 379 13.60 -24.20 1.59
N LEU A 380 14.49 -24.26 0.58
CA LEU A 380 15.90 -23.91 0.75
C LEU A 380 16.06 -22.44 1.17
N ARG A 381 15.34 -21.51 0.52
CA ARG A 381 15.37 -20.09 0.87
C ARG A 381 14.81 -19.81 2.27
N GLN A 382 13.77 -20.53 2.67
CA GLN A 382 13.23 -20.40 4.03
C GLN A 382 14.23 -20.85 5.09
N LYS A 383 15.01 -21.90 4.80
CA LYS A 383 16.00 -22.47 5.73
C LYS A 383 17.32 -21.71 5.76
N PHE A 384 17.81 -21.27 4.61
CA PHE A 384 19.15 -20.72 4.44
C PHE A 384 19.19 -19.25 4.03
N GLY A 385 18.02 -18.58 3.94
CA GLY A 385 17.89 -17.19 3.51
C GLY A 385 17.63 -17.02 2.03
N ASP A 386 17.04 -15.90 1.66
CA ASP A 386 16.52 -15.60 0.30
C ASP A 386 17.63 -15.63 -0.79
N GLN A 387 18.88 -15.39 -0.42
CA GLN A 387 20.03 -15.38 -1.33
C GLN A 387 20.69 -16.75 -1.54
N SER A 388 20.23 -17.78 -0.84
CA SER A 388 20.83 -19.13 -0.93
C SER A 388 20.66 -19.79 -2.29
N VAL A 389 19.56 -19.47 -2.99
CA VAL A 389 19.28 -19.95 -4.36
C VAL A 389 18.79 -18.78 -5.20
N VAL A 390 19.53 -18.44 -6.25
CA VAL A 390 19.18 -17.35 -7.19
C VAL A 390 19.19 -17.88 -8.62
N PHE A 391 18.39 -17.28 -9.49
CA PHE A 391 18.44 -17.60 -10.92
C PHE A 391 19.78 -17.14 -11.51
N ALA A 392 20.39 -17.96 -12.37
CA ALA A 392 21.66 -17.64 -13.00
C ALA A 392 21.67 -16.30 -13.74
N HIS A 393 20.52 -15.92 -14.36
CA HIS A 393 20.35 -14.64 -15.01
C HIS A 393 20.31 -13.43 -14.06
N SER A 394 20.10 -13.63 -12.77
CA SER A 394 20.11 -12.55 -11.76
C SER A 394 21.48 -12.37 -11.10
N MET A 395 22.44 -13.24 -11.40
CA MET A 395 23.80 -13.07 -10.92
C MET A 395 24.47 -11.92 -11.67
N LYS A 396 24.85 -10.84 -10.95
CA LYS A 396 25.74 -9.81 -11.52
C LYS A 396 26.96 -10.52 -12.09
N LYS A 397 27.31 -10.26 -13.36
CA LYS A 397 28.67 -10.58 -13.83
C LYS A 397 29.63 -9.90 -12.86
N LYS A 398 30.37 -10.67 -12.07
CA LYS A 398 31.53 -10.13 -11.36
C LYS A 398 32.43 -9.58 -12.45
N ASP A 399 32.64 -8.27 -12.43
CA ASP A 399 33.69 -7.68 -13.23
C ASP A 399 34.97 -8.47 -12.95
N LYS A 400 35.48 -9.10 -14.00
CA LYS A 400 36.82 -9.66 -13.96
C LYS A 400 37.76 -8.47 -13.96
N THR A 401 38.24 -8.09 -12.77
CA THR A 401 39.48 -7.33 -12.62
C THR A 401 40.65 -8.20 -12.96
#